data_4fdd848a503d9e9e6ef32627bc9d12aa
#
_entry.id   4fdd848a503d9e9e6ef32627bc9d12aa
#
_cell.length_a   1.000
_cell.length_b   1.000
_cell.length_c   1.000
_cell.angle_alpha   90.00
_cell.angle_beta   90.00
_cell.angle_gamma   90.00
#
_symmetry.space_group_name_H-M   'P 1'
#
loop_
_entity.id
_entity.type
_entity.pdbx_description
1 polymer ?
#
loop_
_entity_poly.entity_id
_entity_poly.type
_entity_poly.pdbx_seq_one_letter_code
_entity_poly.pdbx_strand_id
1 'polypeptide(L)'
;MLDLKEYGIVMWDAEKIASFRRTLLDWYDREKRDLPWRRTRNPYYIWVSEIMLQQTQVQTVIPYYERFLDWFPTVKDLAEAPEEKLLKAWEGLGYYSRVRNMQKAAQQIMDDFDGQFPDTYENIAKLKGIGPYTAGAISSIAFGLPEPAVDGNVMRVMARLFEVNYDIGDAKNRKIFQAIMDILIDPNRPGDFNQALMELGATVCLPNGVALCEQCPVQGCCKGYR
;
A
#
# COMPACT_ATOMS: atom_id res chain seq x y z
N MET A 1 18.66 12.30 3.40
CA MET A 1 17.36 12.24 4.10
C MET A 1 16.79 13.65 4.16
N LEU A 2 15.51 13.85 3.88
CA LEU A 2 14.87 15.18 3.92
C LEU A 2 14.82 15.68 5.36
N ASP A 3 15.23 16.94 5.60
CA ASP A 3 15.07 17.55 6.94
C ASP A 3 13.63 18.06 7.11
N LEU A 4 12.83 17.33 7.88
CA LEU A 4 11.43 17.65 8.13
C LEU A 4 11.23 18.96 8.92
N LYS A 5 12.25 19.43 9.66
CA LYS A 5 12.17 20.69 10.40
C LYS A 5 12.08 21.90 9.47
N GLU A 6 12.71 21.83 8.29
CA GLU A 6 12.59 22.86 7.25
C GLU A 6 11.15 23.02 6.74
N TYR A 7 10.33 21.98 6.90
CA TYR A 7 8.91 21.96 6.56
C TYR A 7 7.98 22.21 7.75
N GLY A 8 8.56 22.62 8.90
CA GLY A 8 7.80 22.90 10.12
C GLY A 8 7.28 21.64 10.84
N ILE A 9 7.80 20.47 10.48
CA ILE A 9 7.34 19.19 11.03
C ILE A 9 8.32 18.71 12.09
N VAL A 10 7.80 18.54 13.32
CA VAL A 10 8.56 18.00 14.44
C VAL A 10 8.11 16.55 14.67
N MET A 11 9.03 15.63 14.42
CA MET A 11 8.80 14.20 14.66
C MET A 11 8.81 13.89 16.15
N TRP A 12 8.14 12.82 16.52
CA TRP A 12 8.15 12.28 17.87
C TRP A 12 9.51 11.68 18.22
N ASP A 13 9.79 11.58 19.52
CA ASP A 13 10.93 10.84 20.02
C ASP A 13 10.75 9.31 19.84
N ALA A 14 11.82 8.57 20.10
CA ALA A 14 11.84 7.11 19.89
C ALA A 14 10.81 6.37 20.75
N GLU A 15 10.55 6.83 21.98
CA GLU A 15 9.59 6.20 22.89
C GLU A 15 8.16 6.38 22.36
N LYS A 16 7.81 7.58 21.94
CA LYS A 16 6.50 7.88 21.38
C LYS A 16 6.28 7.15 20.04
N ILE A 17 7.30 7.05 19.18
CA ILE A 17 7.24 6.25 17.95
C ILE A 17 6.98 4.77 18.29
N ALA A 18 7.71 4.20 19.24
CA ALA A 18 7.51 2.81 19.66
C ALA A 18 6.10 2.57 20.21
N SER A 19 5.59 3.51 21.01
CA SER A 19 4.21 3.45 21.51
C SER A 19 3.19 3.54 20.40
N PHE A 20 3.36 4.46 19.46
CA PHE A 20 2.51 4.60 18.28
C PHE A 20 2.45 3.32 17.45
N ARG A 21 3.60 2.72 17.13
CA ARG A 21 3.68 1.45 16.38
C ARG A 21 2.90 0.35 17.08
N ARG A 22 3.11 0.19 18.36
CA ARG A 22 2.44 -0.81 19.20
C ARG A 22 0.93 -0.64 19.19
N THR A 23 0.47 0.56 19.50
CA THR A 23 -0.96 0.88 19.57
C THR A 23 -1.65 0.69 18.24
N LEU A 24 -1.04 1.13 17.15
CA LEU A 24 -1.57 0.97 15.80
C LEU A 24 -1.65 -0.51 15.38
N LEU A 25 -0.59 -1.28 15.61
CA LEU A 25 -0.53 -2.70 15.24
C LEU A 25 -1.48 -3.55 16.10
N ASP A 26 -1.60 -3.28 17.39
CA ASP A 26 -2.56 -3.96 18.27
C ASP A 26 -3.99 -3.72 17.82
N TRP A 27 -4.32 -2.49 17.43
CA TRP A 27 -5.61 -2.17 16.84
C TRP A 27 -5.83 -2.91 15.52
N TYR A 28 -4.85 -2.89 14.64
CA TYR A 28 -4.93 -3.57 13.34
C TYR A 28 -5.15 -5.07 13.49
N ASP A 29 -4.47 -5.72 14.40
CA ASP A 29 -4.62 -7.15 14.66
C ASP A 29 -6.05 -7.51 15.10
N ARG A 30 -6.72 -6.64 15.85
CA ARG A 30 -8.10 -6.86 16.32
C ARG A 30 -9.18 -6.47 15.31
N GLU A 31 -8.98 -5.33 14.62
CA GLU A 31 -10.05 -4.66 13.89
C GLU A 31 -9.93 -4.76 12.35
N LYS A 32 -8.82 -5.30 11.84
CA LYS A 32 -8.61 -5.41 10.39
C LYS A 32 -9.70 -6.24 9.72
N ARG A 33 -10.18 -5.75 8.58
CA ARG A 33 -11.09 -6.54 7.72
C ARG A 33 -10.40 -7.81 7.24
N ASP A 34 -11.13 -8.91 7.22
CA ASP A 34 -10.66 -10.17 6.63
C ASP A 34 -10.81 -10.11 5.11
N LEU A 35 -9.71 -9.82 4.42
CA LEU A 35 -9.65 -9.70 2.97
C LEU A 35 -8.76 -10.80 2.38
N PRO A 36 -9.12 -11.36 1.20
CA PRO A 36 -8.39 -12.50 0.62
C PRO A 36 -6.89 -12.26 0.49
N TRP A 37 -6.48 -11.07 0.07
CA TRP A 37 -5.07 -10.70 -0.10
C TRP A 37 -4.31 -10.46 1.21
N ARG A 38 -4.99 -10.45 2.35
CA ARG A 38 -4.38 -10.38 3.69
C ARG A 38 -4.05 -11.74 4.28
N ARG A 39 -4.46 -12.82 3.61
CA ARG A 39 -4.23 -14.21 4.02
C ARG A 39 -2.99 -14.81 3.38
N THR A 40 -2.26 -14.03 2.58
CA THR A 40 -1.11 -14.50 1.82
C THR A 40 0.06 -13.52 1.91
N ARG A 41 1.27 -14.04 1.73
CA ARG A 41 2.49 -13.25 1.50
C ARG A 41 3.10 -13.51 0.13
N ASN A 42 2.40 -14.22 -0.73
CA ASN A 42 2.85 -14.44 -2.10
C ASN A 42 2.94 -13.10 -2.84
N PRO A 43 4.11 -12.67 -3.31
CA PRO A 43 4.29 -11.37 -3.94
C PRO A 43 3.44 -11.18 -5.20
N TYR A 44 3.23 -12.24 -5.96
CA TYR A 44 2.36 -12.21 -7.14
C TYR A 44 0.91 -11.90 -6.75
N TYR A 45 0.38 -12.56 -5.73
CA TYR A 45 -0.99 -12.37 -5.26
C TYR A 45 -1.19 -10.97 -4.65
N ILE A 46 -0.21 -10.48 -3.90
CA ILE A 46 -0.22 -9.12 -3.34
C ILE A 46 -0.20 -8.09 -4.46
N TRP A 47 0.67 -8.27 -5.45
CA TRP A 47 0.74 -7.39 -6.62
C TRP A 47 -0.60 -7.32 -7.38
N VAL A 48 -1.24 -8.45 -7.65
CA VAL A 48 -2.56 -8.49 -8.31
C VAL A 48 -3.58 -7.67 -7.53
N SER A 49 -3.67 -7.86 -6.21
CA SER A 49 -4.60 -7.09 -5.39
C SER A 49 -4.31 -5.59 -5.40
N GLU A 50 -3.05 -5.19 -5.30
CA GLU A 50 -2.66 -3.78 -5.29
C GLU A 50 -3.03 -3.07 -6.59
N ILE A 51 -2.83 -3.71 -7.73
CA ILE A 51 -3.22 -3.13 -9.02
C ILE A 51 -4.74 -3.08 -9.18
N MET A 52 -5.47 -4.10 -8.77
CA MET A 52 -6.94 -4.10 -8.83
C MET A 52 -7.57 -3.04 -7.92
N LEU A 53 -6.98 -2.80 -6.75
CA LEU A 53 -7.46 -1.80 -5.78
C LEU A 53 -7.21 -0.35 -6.21
N GLN A 54 -6.38 -0.12 -7.23
CA GLN A 54 -6.24 1.22 -7.80
C GLN A 54 -7.58 1.69 -8.37
N GLN A 55 -8.16 2.74 -7.77
CA GLN A 55 -9.42 3.36 -8.20
C GLN A 55 -10.65 2.42 -8.19
N THR A 56 -10.59 1.28 -7.50
CA THR A 56 -11.69 0.32 -7.40
C THR A 56 -11.95 -0.04 -5.94
N GLN A 57 -13.22 -0.09 -5.57
CA GLN A 57 -13.63 -0.41 -4.20
C GLN A 57 -13.34 -1.87 -3.85
N VAL A 58 -12.98 -2.12 -2.60
CA VAL A 58 -12.64 -3.45 -2.07
C VAL A 58 -13.68 -4.52 -2.42
N GLN A 59 -14.97 -4.23 -2.19
CA GLN A 59 -16.06 -5.19 -2.44
C GLN A 59 -16.16 -5.60 -3.92
N THR A 60 -15.88 -4.67 -4.82
CA THR A 60 -15.83 -4.95 -6.26
C THR A 60 -14.62 -5.82 -6.62
N VAL A 61 -13.48 -5.58 -5.99
CA VAL A 61 -12.22 -6.29 -6.31
C VAL A 61 -12.27 -7.76 -5.89
N ILE A 62 -12.87 -8.11 -4.77
CA ILE A 62 -12.83 -9.48 -4.21
C ILE A 62 -13.14 -10.56 -5.27
N PRO A 63 -14.30 -10.54 -5.97
CA PRO A 63 -14.59 -11.59 -6.94
C PRO A 63 -13.66 -11.56 -8.16
N TYR A 64 -13.20 -10.40 -8.58
CA TYR A 64 -12.22 -10.28 -9.67
C TYR A 64 -10.86 -10.87 -9.31
N TYR A 65 -10.38 -10.59 -8.11
CA TYR A 65 -9.12 -11.11 -7.58
C TYR A 65 -9.13 -12.64 -7.52
N GLU A 66 -10.18 -13.22 -6.97
CA GLU A 66 -10.33 -14.68 -6.85
C GLU A 66 -10.35 -15.35 -8.23
N ARG A 67 -11.16 -14.82 -9.17
CA ARG A 67 -11.23 -15.34 -10.54
C ARG A 67 -9.91 -15.15 -11.29
N PHE A 68 -9.26 -14.01 -11.15
CA PHE A 68 -7.99 -13.74 -11.82
C PHE A 68 -6.91 -14.73 -11.42
N LEU A 69 -6.79 -15.05 -10.13
CA LEU A 69 -5.83 -16.02 -9.62
C LEU A 69 -6.20 -17.47 -9.94
N ASP A 70 -7.47 -17.76 -10.12
CA ASP A 70 -7.92 -19.05 -10.64
C ASP A 70 -7.51 -19.23 -12.12
N TRP A 71 -7.66 -18.19 -12.93
CA TRP A 71 -7.30 -18.23 -14.35
C TRP A 71 -5.81 -18.11 -14.63
N PHE A 72 -5.09 -17.36 -13.80
CA PHE A 72 -3.65 -17.09 -13.88
C PHE A 72 -2.99 -17.29 -12.52
N PRO A 73 -2.82 -18.55 -12.09
CA PRO A 73 -2.32 -18.84 -10.74
C PRO A 73 -0.86 -18.49 -10.50
N THR A 74 -0.07 -18.30 -11.56
CA THR A 74 1.36 -17.97 -11.48
C THR A 74 1.73 -16.78 -12.39
N VAL A 75 2.90 -16.19 -12.13
CA VAL A 75 3.48 -15.15 -13.00
C VAL A 75 3.60 -15.64 -14.43
N LYS A 76 4.01 -16.90 -14.63
CA LYS A 76 4.13 -17.52 -15.95
C LYS A 76 2.79 -17.56 -16.67
N ASP A 77 1.72 -17.99 -15.98
CA ASP A 77 0.39 -18.05 -16.58
C ASP A 77 -0.08 -16.66 -17.03
N LEU A 78 0.20 -15.63 -16.26
CA LEU A 78 -0.09 -14.25 -16.65
C LEU A 78 0.77 -13.80 -17.84
N ALA A 79 2.06 -14.09 -17.83
CA ALA A 79 2.99 -13.71 -18.89
C ALA A 79 2.59 -14.32 -20.24
N GLU A 80 2.14 -15.56 -20.25
CA GLU A 80 1.79 -16.34 -21.43
C GLU A 80 0.29 -16.25 -21.80
N ALA A 81 -0.53 -15.52 -21.04
CA ALA A 81 -1.97 -15.44 -21.24
C ALA A 81 -2.31 -14.85 -22.63
N PRO A 82 -3.24 -15.47 -23.38
CA PRO A 82 -3.80 -14.85 -24.57
C PRO A 82 -4.48 -13.53 -24.24
N GLU A 83 -4.32 -12.50 -25.07
CA GLU A 83 -4.87 -11.17 -24.82
C GLU A 83 -6.38 -11.20 -24.57
N GLU A 84 -7.13 -11.99 -25.34
CA GLU A 84 -8.58 -12.14 -25.18
C GLU A 84 -8.95 -12.63 -23.78
N LYS A 85 -8.26 -13.65 -23.27
CA LYS A 85 -8.50 -14.20 -21.92
C LYS A 85 -8.14 -13.18 -20.84
N LEU A 86 -7.03 -12.48 -21.05
CA LEU A 86 -6.56 -11.43 -20.13
C LEU A 86 -7.57 -10.29 -20.01
N LEU A 87 -8.05 -9.76 -21.12
CA LEU A 87 -9.04 -8.69 -21.16
C LEU A 87 -10.38 -9.15 -20.59
N LYS A 88 -10.78 -10.39 -20.82
CA LYS A 88 -12.00 -10.97 -20.26
C LYS A 88 -11.94 -11.07 -18.74
N ALA A 89 -10.79 -11.42 -18.19
CA ALA A 89 -10.59 -11.46 -16.74
C ALA A 89 -10.71 -10.08 -16.07
N TRP A 90 -10.45 -9.01 -16.82
CA TRP A 90 -10.47 -7.61 -16.37
C TRP A 90 -11.74 -6.85 -16.73
N GLU A 91 -12.63 -7.48 -17.48
CA GLU A 91 -13.86 -6.85 -17.99
C GLU A 91 -14.73 -6.32 -16.84
N GLY A 92 -15.02 -5.02 -16.87
CA GLY A 92 -15.79 -4.32 -15.84
C GLY A 92 -14.97 -3.54 -14.81
N LEU A 93 -13.66 -3.77 -14.70
CA LEU A 93 -12.78 -2.99 -13.83
C LEU A 93 -12.34 -1.65 -14.46
N GLY A 94 -12.36 -1.56 -15.78
CA GLY A 94 -11.88 -0.38 -16.51
C GLY A 94 -10.35 -0.21 -16.47
N TYR A 95 -9.88 0.86 -17.13
CA TYR A 95 -8.44 1.15 -17.20
C TYR A 95 -7.60 -0.06 -17.58
N TYR A 96 -7.86 -0.62 -18.76
CA TYR A 96 -7.24 -1.85 -19.26
C TYR A 96 -5.72 -1.77 -19.42
N SER A 97 -5.15 -0.56 -19.47
CA SER A 97 -3.71 -0.35 -19.41
C SER A 97 -3.06 -1.00 -18.18
N ARG A 98 -3.79 -1.08 -17.07
CA ARG A 98 -3.30 -1.72 -15.84
C ARG A 98 -3.00 -3.20 -16.07
N VAL A 99 -3.93 -3.96 -16.61
CA VAL A 99 -3.74 -5.40 -16.85
C VAL A 99 -2.73 -5.68 -17.97
N ARG A 100 -2.70 -4.83 -18.99
CA ARG A 100 -1.67 -4.93 -20.03
C ARG A 100 -0.27 -4.65 -19.48
N ASN A 101 -0.12 -3.68 -18.62
CA ASN A 101 1.14 -3.42 -17.92
C ASN A 101 1.53 -4.58 -16.99
N MET A 102 0.55 -5.19 -16.30
CA MET A 102 0.80 -6.38 -15.49
C MET A 102 1.35 -7.53 -16.32
N GLN A 103 0.79 -7.80 -17.49
CA GLN A 103 1.31 -8.83 -18.37
C GLN A 103 2.75 -8.53 -18.84
N LYS A 104 3.03 -7.29 -19.21
CA LYS A 104 4.40 -6.87 -19.57
C LYS A 104 5.37 -7.04 -18.40
N ALA A 105 4.95 -6.67 -17.19
CA ALA A 105 5.76 -6.88 -16.00
C ALA A 105 5.95 -8.37 -15.69
N ALA A 106 4.93 -9.20 -15.89
CA ALA A 106 5.07 -10.65 -15.76
C ALA A 106 6.09 -11.22 -16.77
N GLN A 107 6.08 -10.73 -18.01
CA GLN A 107 7.09 -11.09 -19.01
C GLN A 107 8.50 -10.65 -18.60
N GLN A 108 8.65 -9.43 -18.04
CA GLN A 108 9.93 -8.98 -17.46
C GLN A 108 10.41 -9.93 -16.34
N ILE A 109 9.51 -10.39 -15.47
CA ILE A 109 9.89 -11.34 -14.41
C ILE A 109 10.38 -12.66 -15.01
N MET A 110 9.72 -13.15 -16.06
CA MET A 110 10.16 -14.37 -16.74
C MET A 110 11.53 -14.20 -17.40
N ASP A 111 11.76 -13.08 -18.08
CA ASP A 111 12.95 -12.82 -18.88
C ASP A 111 14.16 -12.40 -18.05
N ASP A 112 13.96 -11.51 -17.07
CA ASP A 112 15.04 -10.85 -16.35
C ASP A 112 15.32 -11.48 -14.97
N PHE A 113 14.38 -12.26 -14.42
CA PHE A 113 14.45 -12.84 -13.08
C PHE A 113 14.16 -14.34 -13.02
N ASP A 114 14.31 -15.05 -14.14
CA ASP A 114 14.09 -16.50 -14.25
C ASP A 114 12.72 -16.97 -13.70
N GLY A 115 11.70 -16.15 -13.86
CA GLY A 115 10.35 -16.42 -13.36
C GLY A 115 10.18 -16.26 -11.86
N GLN A 116 11.20 -15.85 -11.12
CA GLN A 116 11.15 -15.54 -9.70
C GLN A 116 10.77 -14.08 -9.48
N PHE A 117 9.74 -13.82 -8.68
CA PHE A 117 9.37 -12.45 -8.34
C PHE A 117 10.55 -11.76 -7.64
N PRO A 118 11.01 -10.58 -8.13
CA PRO A 118 12.15 -9.90 -7.51
C PRO A 118 11.86 -9.54 -6.04
N ASP A 119 12.87 -9.59 -5.20
CA ASP A 119 12.77 -9.47 -3.74
C ASP A 119 13.45 -8.20 -3.17
N THR A 120 13.83 -7.27 -4.03
CA THR A 120 14.33 -5.95 -3.64
C THR A 120 13.40 -4.85 -4.12
N TYR A 121 13.30 -3.76 -3.36
CA TYR A 121 12.50 -2.60 -3.75
C TYR A 121 12.90 -2.07 -5.14
N GLU A 122 14.20 -1.95 -5.39
CA GLU A 122 14.74 -1.41 -6.64
C GLU A 122 14.32 -2.25 -7.85
N ASN A 123 14.39 -3.56 -7.73
CA ASN A 123 14.02 -4.47 -8.82
C ASN A 123 12.50 -4.54 -9.02
N ILE A 124 11.72 -4.52 -7.94
CA ILE A 124 10.25 -4.45 -8.02
C ILE A 124 9.81 -3.15 -8.69
N ALA A 125 10.43 -2.02 -8.33
CA ALA A 125 10.12 -0.70 -8.90
C ALA A 125 10.46 -0.57 -10.40
N LYS A 126 11.30 -1.44 -10.95
CA LYS A 126 11.61 -1.48 -12.39
C LYS A 126 10.53 -2.15 -13.22
N LEU A 127 9.63 -2.90 -12.62
CA LEU A 127 8.58 -3.61 -13.33
C LEU A 127 7.56 -2.64 -13.93
N LYS A 128 7.07 -2.96 -15.11
CA LYS A 128 6.13 -2.12 -15.85
C LYS A 128 4.86 -1.87 -15.03
N GLY A 129 4.49 -0.61 -14.89
CA GLY A 129 3.27 -0.19 -14.19
C GLY A 129 3.37 -0.19 -12.66
N ILE A 130 4.52 -0.50 -12.09
CA ILE A 130 4.76 -0.44 -10.64
C ILE A 130 5.40 0.90 -10.27
N GLY A 131 4.66 1.71 -9.54
CA GLY A 131 5.14 2.95 -8.94
C GLY A 131 5.68 2.75 -7.52
N PRO A 132 6.15 3.85 -6.88
CA PRO A 132 6.73 3.80 -5.53
C PRO A 132 5.80 3.20 -4.47
N TYR A 133 4.50 3.54 -4.53
CA TYR A 133 3.51 2.99 -3.61
C TYR A 133 3.41 1.46 -3.73
N THR A 134 3.18 0.95 -4.94
CA THR A 134 3.03 -0.48 -5.18
C THR A 134 4.32 -1.24 -4.86
N ALA A 135 5.48 -0.67 -5.20
CA ALA A 135 6.77 -1.25 -4.85
C ALA A 135 6.96 -1.34 -3.33
N GLY A 136 6.60 -0.30 -2.58
CA GLY A 136 6.62 -0.30 -1.12
C GLY A 136 5.67 -1.32 -0.51
N ALA A 137 4.46 -1.43 -1.05
CA ALA A 137 3.47 -2.40 -0.59
C ALA A 137 3.94 -3.85 -0.79
N ILE A 138 4.40 -4.21 -1.99
CA ILE A 138 4.91 -5.55 -2.28
C ILE A 138 6.16 -5.86 -1.43
N SER A 139 7.12 -4.94 -1.39
CA SER A 139 8.36 -5.10 -0.64
C SER A 139 8.12 -5.35 0.83
N SER A 140 7.22 -4.59 1.44
CA SER A 140 6.94 -4.70 2.87
C SER A 140 6.04 -5.90 3.23
N ILE A 141 5.00 -6.14 2.46
CA ILE A 141 4.01 -7.19 2.76
C ILE A 141 4.56 -8.58 2.41
N ALA A 142 5.15 -8.74 1.23
CA ALA A 142 5.64 -10.03 0.77
C ALA A 142 7.00 -10.39 1.33
N PHE A 143 7.92 -9.43 1.43
CA PHE A 143 9.33 -9.68 1.75
C PHE A 143 9.78 -9.11 3.10
N GLY A 144 8.91 -8.44 3.84
CA GLY A 144 9.24 -7.90 5.15
C GLY A 144 10.29 -6.78 5.14
N LEU A 145 10.45 -6.11 4.00
CA LEU A 145 11.38 -4.99 3.87
C LEU A 145 10.76 -3.71 4.47
N PRO A 146 11.52 -2.89 5.18
CA PRO A 146 11.02 -1.67 5.82
C PRO A 146 10.82 -0.54 4.80
N GLU A 147 10.03 -0.80 3.77
CA GLU A 147 9.72 0.12 2.69
C GLU A 147 8.31 0.68 2.86
N PRO A 148 8.16 2.00 3.06
CA PRO A 148 6.86 2.62 3.17
C PRO A 148 6.03 2.51 1.89
N ALA A 149 4.71 2.32 2.07
CA ALA A 149 3.73 2.43 1.01
C ALA A 149 2.88 3.70 1.26
N VAL A 150 3.16 4.76 0.51
CA VAL A 150 2.56 6.08 0.72
C VAL A 150 1.49 6.34 -0.35
N ASP A 151 0.25 6.07 -0.01
CA ASP A 151 -0.92 6.40 -0.83
C ASP A 151 -1.66 7.64 -0.29
N GLY A 152 -2.78 8.00 -0.90
CA GLY A 152 -3.61 9.12 -0.47
C GLY A 152 -4.17 8.94 0.95
N ASN A 153 -4.47 7.70 1.37
CA ASN A 153 -4.93 7.42 2.74
C ASN A 153 -3.82 7.69 3.75
N VAL A 154 -2.63 7.16 3.49
CA VAL A 154 -1.47 7.36 4.36
C VAL A 154 -1.10 8.84 4.44
N MET A 155 -1.06 9.55 3.30
CA MET A 155 -0.77 11.00 3.29
C MET A 155 -1.79 11.78 4.12
N ARG A 156 -3.08 11.47 3.99
CA ARG A 156 -4.13 12.12 4.80
C ARG A 156 -3.99 11.85 6.29
N VAL A 157 -3.74 10.60 6.66
CA VAL A 157 -3.51 10.22 8.07
C VAL A 157 -2.30 10.95 8.63
N MET A 158 -1.18 10.95 7.92
CA MET A 158 0.04 11.65 8.34
C MET A 158 -0.16 13.16 8.42
N ALA A 159 -0.88 13.75 7.45
CA ALA A 159 -1.19 15.18 7.47
C ALA A 159 -1.96 15.57 8.75
N ARG A 160 -2.93 14.76 9.16
CA ARG A 160 -3.70 15.01 10.38
C ARG A 160 -2.89 14.72 11.67
N LEU A 161 -2.13 13.63 11.70
CA LEU A 161 -1.32 13.26 12.87
C LEU A 161 -0.27 14.32 13.21
N PHE A 162 0.37 14.91 12.21
CA PHE A 162 1.48 15.84 12.38
C PHE A 162 1.13 17.30 12.07
N GLU A 163 -0.13 17.61 11.75
CA GLU A 163 -0.56 18.94 11.31
C GLU A 163 0.26 19.45 10.10
N VAL A 164 0.43 18.60 9.09
CA VAL A 164 1.19 18.95 7.89
C VAL A 164 0.33 19.83 6.98
N ASN A 165 0.74 21.09 6.80
CA ASN A 165 0.02 22.09 6.03
C ASN A 165 0.45 22.13 4.54
N TYR A 166 0.80 20.98 3.97
CA TYR A 166 1.13 20.84 2.56
C TYR A 166 0.03 20.05 1.85
N ASP A 167 -0.32 20.52 0.66
CA ASP A 167 -1.35 19.87 -0.16
C ASP A 167 -0.94 18.42 -0.51
N ILE A 168 -1.74 17.45 -0.06
CA ILE A 168 -1.54 16.03 -0.35
C ILE A 168 -1.81 15.68 -1.82
N GLY A 169 -2.54 16.54 -2.55
CA GLY A 169 -2.78 16.39 -3.99
C GLY A 169 -1.61 16.81 -4.86
N ASP A 170 -0.68 17.61 -4.34
CA ASP A 170 0.52 18.00 -5.08
C ASP A 170 1.60 16.93 -4.97
N ALA A 171 1.94 16.34 -6.12
CA ALA A 171 2.95 15.29 -6.22
C ALA A 171 4.33 15.69 -5.65
N LYS A 172 4.66 17.00 -5.67
CA LYS A 172 5.91 17.51 -5.10
C LYS A 172 6.01 17.32 -3.59
N ASN A 173 4.87 17.27 -2.91
CA ASN A 173 4.80 17.14 -1.46
C ASN A 173 4.90 15.68 -0.99
N ARG A 174 4.76 14.69 -1.90
CA ARG A 174 4.87 13.28 -1.55
C ARG A 174 6.15 12.94 -0.79
N LYS A 175 7.26 13.59 -1.13
CA LYS A 175 8.56 13.41 -0.47
C LYS A 175 8.52 13.70 1.05
N ILE A 176 7.65 14.62 1.47
CA ILE A 176 7.48 14.98 2.88
C ILE A 176 6.85 13.80 3.63
N PHE A 177 5.77 13.25 3.09
CA PHE A 177 5.08 12.11 3.68
C PHE A 177 5.91 10.84 3.64
N GLN A 178 6.69 10.65 2.57
CA GLN A 178 7.67 9.56 2.49
C GLN A 178 8.71 9.67 3.62
N ALA A 179 9.26 10.86 3.85
CA ALA A 179 10.25 11.09 4.91
C ALA A 179 9.65 10.86 6.33
N ILE A 180 8.40 11.23 6.54
CA ILE A 180 7.69 10.92 7.79
C ILE A 180 7.58 9.39 7.95
N MET A 181 7.15 8.70 6.91
CA MET A 181 6.95 7.26 6.94
C MET A 181 8.25 6.48 7.08
N ASP A 182 9.36 6.95 6.48
CA ASP A 182 10.69 6.35 6.65
C ASP A 182 11.13 6.30 8.12
N ILE A 183 10.69 7.30 8.91
CA ILE A 183 10.96 7.35 10.35
C ILE A 183 9.99 6.46 11.14
N LEU A 184 8.71 6.44 10.73
CA LEU A 184 7.64 5.78 11.49
C LEU A 184 7.55 4.29 11.26
N ILE A 185 7.89 3.79 10.06
CA ILE A 185 7.67 2.40 9.69
C ILE A 185 8.24 1.43 10.73
N ASP A 186 7.46 0.41 11.08
CA ASP A 186 7.91 -0.63 12.01
C ASP A 186 8.89 -1.57 11.29
N PRO A 187 10.15 -1.68 11.74
CA PRO A 187 11.14 -2.52 11.08
C PRO A 187 10.87 -4.03 11.25
N ASN A 188 10.08 -4.42 12.25
CA ASN A 188 9.76 -5.82 12.54
C ASN A 188 8.49 -6.29 11.82
N ARG A 189 7.55 -5.38 11.60
CA ARG A 189 6.26 -5.65 10.94
C ARG A 189 5.92 -4.59 9.89
N PRO A 190 6.80 -4.34 8.90
CA PRO A 190 6.60 -3.21 7.98
C PRO A 190 5.36 -3.36 7.10
N GLY A 191 5.06 -4.57 6.63
CA GLY A 191 3.88 -4.85 5.83
C GLY A 191 2.58 -4.64 6.59
N ASP A 192 2.50 -5.12 7.83
CA ASP A 192 1.35 -4.90 8.70
C ASP A 192 1.20 -3.43 9.07
N PHE A 193 2.30 -2.73 9.30
CA PHE A 193 2.29 -1.30 9.60
C PHE A 193 1.72 -0.47 8.44
N ASN A 194 2.16 -0.72 7.21
CA ASN A 194 1.61 -0.08 6.03
C ASN A 194 0.12 -0.36 5.87
N GLN A 195 -0.29 -1.62 6.01
CA GLN A 195 -1.70 -2.02 5.93
C GLN A 195 -2.55 -1.43 7.05
N ALA A 196 -2.00 -1.32 8.26
CA ALA A 196 -2.69 -0.70 9.40
C ALA A 196 -3.01 0.78 9.16
N LEU A 197 -2.10 1.53 8.57
CA LEU A 197 -2.35 2.93 8.21
C LEU A 197 -3.39 3.07 7.10
N MET A 198 -3.35 2.19 6.09
CA MET A 198 -4.37 2.15 5.04
C MET A 198 -5.75 1.81 5.63
N GLU A 199 -5.81 0.82 6.51
CA GLU A 199 -7.05 0.43 7.21
C GLU A 199 -7.60 1.59 8.06
N LEU A 200 -6.74 2.25 8.81
CA LEU A 200 -7.11 3.42 9.61
C LEU A 200 -7.71 4.53 8.73
N GLY A 201 -7.08 4.81 7.61
CA GLY A 201 -7.57 5.81 6.64
C GLY A 201 -8.88 5.41 5.97
N ALA A 202 -9.10 4.12 5.76
CA ALA A 202 -10.31 3.61 5.11
C ALA A 202 -11.51 3.49 6.05
N THR A 203 -11.30 3.23 7.35
CA THR A 203 -12.37 2.85 8.27
C THR A 203 -12.59 3.84 9.42
N VAL A 204 -11.61 4.65 9.78
CA VAL A 204 -11.66 5.57 10.93
C VAL A 204 -11.35 7.01 10.54
N CYS A 205 -10.18 7.26 9.98
CA CYS A 205 -9.71 8.59 9.57
C CYS A 205 -10.23 8.93 8.16
N LEU A 206 -11.54 9.04 8.01
CA LEU A 206 -12.24 9.10 6.72
C LEU A 206 -11.89 10.36 5.90
N PRO A 207 -11.93 10.26 4.55
CA PRO A 207 -11.61 11.39 3.67
C PRO A 207 -12.73 12.46 3.64
N ASN A 208 -13.97 12.01 3.72
CA ASN A 208 -15.15 12.87 3.61
C ASN A 208 -16.03 12.75 4.86
N GLY A 209 -16.69 13.84 5.23
CA GLY A 209 -17.50 13.89 6.41
C GLY A 209 -16.67 13.97 7.71
N VAL A 210 -17.26 13.49 8.80
CA VAL A 210 -16.61 13.52 10.12
C VAL A 210 -15.79 12.24 10.30
N ALA A 211 -14.49 12.40 10.56
CA ALA A 211 -13.64 11.28 10.93
C ALA A 211 -14.08 10.71 12.28
N LEU A 212 -13.99 9.39 12.44
CA LEU A 212 -14.41 8.68 13.65
C LEU A 212 -13.33 8.74 14.75
N CYS A 213 -12.96 9.97 15.14
CA CYS A 213 -11.82 10.21 16.02
C CYS A 213 -11.97 9.55 17.39
N GLU A 214 -13.20 9.42 17.91
CA GLU A 214 -13.48 8.73 19.18
C GLU A 214 -13.17 7.23 19.16
N GLN A 215 -13.08 6.64 17.94
CA GLN A 215 -12.73 5.23 17.74
C GLN A 215 -11.25 5.07 17.31
N CYS A 216 -10.52 6.18 17.16
CA CYS A 216 -9.17 6.15 16.66
C CYS A 216 -8.19 5.65 17.73
N PRO A 217 -7.43 4.57 17.46
CA PRO A 217 -6.48 4.01 18.42
C PRO A 217 -5.33 4.98 18.76
N VAL A 218 -5.02 5.89 17.84
CA VAL A 218 -3.90 6.83 17.94
C VAL A 218 -4.35 8.27 18.20
N GLN A 219 -5.59 8.47 18.61
CA GLN A 219 -6.18 9.78 18.94
C GLN A 219 -5.29 10.60 19.87
N GLY A 220 -4.76 9.96 20.94
CA GLY A 220 -3.97 10.64 21.98
C GLY A 220 -2.64 11.24 21.50
N CYS A 221 -2.16 10.86 20.31
CA CYS A 221 -0.97 11.47 19.69
C CYS A 221 -1.27 12.31 18.45
N CYS A 222 -2.55 12.41 18.07
CA CYS A 222 -2.96 13.14 16.87
C CYS A 222 -3.03 14.66 17.14
N LYS A 223 -2.20 15.44 16.43
CA LYS A 223 -2.22 16.91 16.54
C LYS A 223 -3.49 17.52 15.94
N GLY A 224 -4.06 16.89 14.93
CA GLY A 224 -5.30 17.34 14.29
C GLY A 224 -6.57 17.03 15.08
N TYR A 225 -6.48 16.28 16.17
CA TYR A 225 -7.58 16.05 17.11
C TYR A 225 -7.51 17.07 18.25
N ARG A 226 -8.42 18.04 18.22
CA ARG A 226 -8.56 19.10 19.27
C ARG A 226 -10.03 19.28 19.63
#